data_25c869650fdd282ec11f73827b59decc
#
_entry.id   25c869650fdd282ec11f73827b59decc
#
_cell.length_a   1.000
_cell.length_b   1.000
_cell.length_c   1.000
_cell.angle_alpha   90.00
_cell.angle_beta   90.00
_cell.angle_gamma   90.00
#
_symmetry.space_group_name_H-M   'P 1'
#
loop_
_entity.id
_entity.type
_entity.pdbx_description
1 polymer ?
#
loop_
_entity_poly.entity_id
_entity_poly.type
_entity_poly.pdbx_seq_one_letter_code
_entity_poly.pdbx_strand_id
1 'polypeptide(L)'
;MIKKSIAAGIVFAIVSISGLYAQAQTLKIEPILTEAAVKGLIKNHEKLLESLNTILDGEDSKEKQWFESFQAALEKDTNPADFLKKNPTPKKLQTLFRKYGLDGKTGLLQIMVIAYAALNSEYGAIPFGIHPDDLKLVQKYHAELSELLKPIPVE
;
A
#
# COMPACT_ATOMS: atom_id res chain seq x y z
N MET A 1 17.24 12.63 11.34
CA MET A 1 17.57 11.24 10.97
C MET A 1 16.55 10.19 11.37
N ILE A 2 15.60 10.56 12.22
CA ILE A 2 14.49 9.67 12.67
C ILE A 2 13.36 9.60 11.63
N LYS A 3 13.35 10.48 10.61
CA LYS A 3 12.27 10.61 9.62
C LYS A 3 12.16 9.47 8.60
N LYS A 4 13.20 8.68 8.38
CA LYS A 4 13.17 7.56 7.42
C LYS A 4 12.42 6.31 7.94
N SER A 5 12.21 6.19 9.25
CA SER A 5 11.61 5.00 9.85
C SER A 5 10.08 5.01 9.87
N ILE A 6 9.44 6.17 9.77
CA ILE A 6 7.99 6.30 9.89
C ILE A 6 7.29 5.81 8.61
N ALA A 7 7.82 6.12 7.43
CA ALA A 7 7.22 5.68 6.17
C ALA A 7 7.42 4.19 5.91
N ALA A 8 8.62 3.67 6.18
CA ALA A 8 8.87 2.24 6.20
C ALA A 8 7.96 1.56 7.22
N GLY A 9 7.75 2.16 8.38
CA GLY A 9 6.83 1.70 9.41
C GLY A 9 5.37 1.71 8.96
N ILE A 10 4.93 2.70 8.20
CA ILE A 10 3.56 2.78 7.67
C ILE A 10 3.32 1.68 6.64
N VAL A 11 4.20 1.51 5.67
CA VAL A 11 4.09 0.43 4.67
C VAL A 11 4.18 -0.94 5.36
N PHE A 12 5.07 -1.10 6.33
CA PHE A 12 5.23 -2.32 7.10
C PHE A 12 4.01 -2.60 8.00
N ALA A 13 3.44 -1.58 8.64
CA ALA A 13 2.23 -1.72 9.45
C ALA A 13 1.02 -2.11 8.59
N ILE A 14 0.83 -1.49 7.43
CA ILE A 14 -0.23 -1.85 6.48
C ILE A 14 -0.06 -3.31 6.02
N VAL A 15 1.15 -3.71 5.68
CA VAL A 15 1.46 -5.07 5.24
C VAL A 15 1.28 -6.09 6.36
N SER A 16 1.71 -5.77 7.58
CA SER A 16 1.55 -6.66 8.75
C SER A 16 0.09 -6.85 9.13
N ILE A 17 -0.69 -5.77 9.11
CA ILE A 17 -2.13 -5.83 9.35
C ILE A 17 -2.80 -6.66 8.26
N SER A 18 -2.49 -6.42 6.99
CA SER A 18 -3.02 -7.19 5.86
C SER A 18 -2.69 -8.68 5.96
N GLY A 19 -1.49 -9.04 6.44
CA GLY A 19 -1.08 -10.44 6.63
C GLY A 19 -1.89 -11.18 7.69
N LEU A 20 -2.30 -10.52 8.76
CA LEU A 20 -3.18 -11.07 9.78
C LEU A 20 -4.61 -11.29 9.26
N TYR A 21 -5.10 -10.41 8.42
CA TYR A 21 -6.44 -10.47 7.85
C TYR A 21 -6.59 -11.48 6.73
N ALA A 22 -5.56 -11.73 5.94
CA ALA A 22 -5.59 -12.71 4.86
C ALA A 22 -5.89 -14.13 5.34
N GLN A 23 -5.68 -14.45 6.62
CA GLN A 23 -6.04 -15.73 7.21
C GLN A 23 -7.52 -15.83 7.58
N ALA A 24 -8.24 -14.72 7.70
CA ALA A 24 -9.58 -14.67 8.25
C ALA A 24 -10.71 -14.47 7.21
N GLN A 25 -10.44 -13.84 6.06
CA GLN A 25 -11.48 -13.53 5.06
C GLN A 25 -10.95 -13.53 3.62
N THR A 26 -11.75 -14.07 2.70
CA THR A 26 -11.59 -13.86 1.26
C THR A 26 -11.97 -12.40 0.92
N LEU A 27 -11.00 -11.50 0.93
CA LEU A 27 -11.19 -10.17 0.37
C LEU A 27 -11.39 -10.33 -1.14
N LYS A 28 -12.62 -10.22 -1.62
CA LYS A 28 -12.90 -10.12 -3.04
C LYS A 28 -12.44 -8.76 -3.53
N ILE A 29 -11.21 -8.68 -4.00
CA ILE A 29 -10.65 -7.48 -4.59
C ILE A 29 -10.72 -7.65 -6.10
N GLU A 30 -11.39 -6.72 -6.77
CA GLU A 30 -11.35 -6.60 -8.23
C GLU A 30 -9.91 -6.28 -8.68
N PRO A 31 -9.53 -6.60 -9.92
CA PRO A 31 -8.21 -6.23 -10.41
C PRO A 31 -8.07 -4.72 -10.44
N ILE A 32 -7.07 -4.21 -9.74
CA ILE A 32 -6.86 -2.76 -9.56
C ILE A 32 -5.48 -2.29 -10.02
N LEU A 33 -4.56 -3.22 -10.28
CA LEU A 33 -3.20 -2.88 -10.67
C LEU A 33 -3.10 -2.62 -12.17
N THR A 34 -2.31 -1.62 -12.50
CA THR A 34 -1.85 -1.37 -13.86
C THR A 34 -0.34 -1.51 -13.90
N GLU A 35 0.22 -1.79 -15.05
CA GLU A 35 1.66 -1.82 -15.22
C GLU A 35 2.31 -0.47 -14.89
N ALA A 36 1.63 0.63 -15.20
CA ALA A 36 2.05 1.97 -14.84
C ALA A 36 2.15 2.17 -13.32
N ALA A 37 1.19 1.62 -12.55
CA ALA A 37 1.21 1.69 -11.09
C ALA A 37 2.39 0.93 -10.50
N VAL A 38 2.64 -0.30 -10.96
CA VAL A 38 3.78 -1.11 -10.48
C VAL A 38 5.11 -0.46 -10.84
N LYS A 39 5.31 -0.06 -12.08
CA LYS A 39 6.52 0.65 -12.52
C LYS A 39 6.71 1.99 -11.82
N GLY A 40 5.62 2.73 -11.63
CA GLY A 40 5.63 4.01 -10.92
C GLY A 40 6.09 3.86 -9.48
N LEU A 41 5.60 2.85 -8.78
CA LEU A 41 6.02 2.55 -7.42
C LEU A 41 7.49 2.14 -7.37
N ILE A 42 7.94 1.23 -8.22
CA ILE A 42 9.34 0.79 -8.28
C ILE A 42 10.27 1.98 -8.50
N LYS A 43 9.94 2.82 -9.48
CA LYS A 43 10.79 3.96 -9.85
C LYS A 43 10.82 5.07 -8.81
N ASN A 44 9.72 5.30 -8.11
CA ASN A 44 9.50 6.51 -7.31
C ASN A 44 9.24 6.25 -5.83
N HIS A 45 9.42 5.02 -5.34
CA HIS A 45 9.04 4.64 -3.97
C HIS A 45 9.62 5.56 -2.89
N GLU A 46 10.90 5.94 -3.00
CA GLU A 46 11.55 6.82 -2.02
C GLU A 46 10.89 8.20 -1.98
N LYS A 47 10.67 8.79 -3.15
CA LYS A 47 10.03 10.11 -3.28
C LYS A 47 8.57 10.08 -2.85
N LEU A 48 7.88 8.99 -3.17
CA LEU A 48 6.50 8.77 -2.74
C LEU A 48 6.41 8.69 -1.22
N LEU A 49 7.26 7.88 -0.59
CA LEU A 49 7.29 7.71 0.87
C LEU A 49 7.68 9.01 1.58
N GLU A 50 8.67 9.74 1.08
CA GLU A 50 9.06 11.03 1.63
C GLU A 50 7.91 12.05 1.55
N SER A 51 7.21 12.09 0.42
CA SER A 51 6.06 12.99 0.22
C SER A 51 4.87 12.59 1.09
N LEU A 52 4.61 11.30 1.25
CA LEU A 52 3.58 10.79 2.18
C LEU A 52 3.90 11.20 3.61
N ASN A 53 5.13 11.01 4.05
CA ASN A 53 5.55 11.44 5.39
C ASN A 53 5.32 12.93 5.60
N THR A 54 5.72 13.76 4.64
CA THR A 54 5.54 15.20 4.73
C THR A 54 4.08 15.60 4.89
N ILE A 55 3.17 14.91 4.18
CA ILE A 55 1.73 15.15 4.26
C ILE A 55 1.17 14.65 5.60
N LEU A 56 1.62 13.49 6.09
CA LEU A 56 1.11 12.86 7.30
C LEU A 56 1.73 13.41 8.59
N ASP A 57 2.90 14.04 8.52
CA ASP A 57 3.55 14.68 9.67
C ASP A 57 2.88 16.00 10.09
N GLY A 58 1.99 16.53 9.25
CA GLY A 58 1.20 17.72 9.60
C GLY A 58 0.28 17.44 10.81
N GLU A 59 0.49 18.15 11.92
CA GLU A 59 -0.43 18.09 13.05
C GLU A 59 -1.84 18.47 12.58
N ASP A 60 -2.83 17.66 12.94
CA ASP A 60 -4.25 17.85 12.62
C ASP A 60 -4.60 17.94 11.12
N SER A 61 -3.80 17.38 10.23
CA SER A 61 -4.14 17.35 8.81
C SER A 61 -5.31 16.39 8.54
N LYS A 62 -6.19 16.75 7.61
CA LYS A 62 -7.29 15.88 7.15
C LYS A 62 -6.76 14.57 6.56
N GLU A 63 -5.61 14.61 5.94
CA GLU A 63 -4.94 13.47 5.34
C GLU A 63 -4.49 12.48 6.41
N LYS A 64 -3.92 12.97 7.50
CA LYS A 64 -3.53 12.15 8.66
C LYS A 64 -4.74 11.48 9.30
N GLN A 65 -5.79 12.24 9.60
CA GLN A 65 -7.03 11.72 10.18
C GLN A 65 -7.68 10.67 9.28
N TRP A 66 -7.69 10.90 7.98
CA TRP A 66 -8.18 9.92 7.00
C TRP A 66 -7.35 8.65 7.02
N PHE A 67 -6.02 8.76 7.06
CA PHE A 67 -5.11 7.63 7.11
C PHE A 67 -5.28 6.81 8.38
N GLU A 68 -5.38 7.47 9.54
CA GLU A 68 -5.65 6.82 10.83
C GLU A 68 -7.00 6.09 10.83
N SER A 69 -8.03 6.70 10.22
CA SER A 69 -9.34 6.07 10.04
C SER A 69 -9.28 4.84 9.13
N PHE A 70 -8.46 4.88 8.09
CA PHE A 70 -8.21 3.74 7.21
C PHE A 70 -7.55 2.60 7.98
N GLN A 71 -6.51 2.88 8.76
CA GLN A 71 -5.85 1.87 9.60
C GLN A 71 -6.80 1.26 10.62
N ALA A 72 -7.58 2.10 11.31
CA ALA A 72 -8.58 1.62 12.27
C ALA A 72 -9.67 0.75 11.63
N ALA A 73 -10.05 1.05 10.39
CA ALA A 73 -10.98 0.23 9.63
C ALA A 73 -10.39 -1.15 9.29
N LEU A 74 -9.11 -1.20 8.91
CA LEU A 74 -8.40 -2.47 8.68
C LEU A 74 -8.34 -3.32 9.94
N GLU A 75 -8.07 -2.72 11.09
CA GLU A 75 -8.05 -3.41 12.39
C GLU A 75 -9.41 -4.02 12.77
N LYS A 76 -10.49 -3.50 12.21
CA LYS A 76 -11.88 -3.98 12.42
C LYS A 76 -12.40 -4.88 11.30
N ASP A 77 -11.52 -5.51 10.53
CA ASP A 77 -11.89 -6.37 9.40
C ASP A 77 -12.71 -5.68 8.30
N THR A 78 -12.66 -4.35 8.20
CA THR A 78 -13.35 -3.64 7.14
C THR A 78 -12.62 -3.86 5.80
N ASN A 79 -13.37 -4.23 4.75
CA ASN A 79 -12.80 -4.34 3.42
C ASN A 79 -12.27 -2.97 2.96
N PRO A 80 -10.98 -2.89 2.57
CA PRO A 80 -10.37 -1.62 2.16
C PRO A 80 -11.11 -0.92 1.02
N ALA A 81 -11.62 -1.66 0.04
CA ALA A 81 -12.38 -1.09 -1.07
C ALA A 81 -13.71 -0.47 -0.60
N ASP A 82 -14.38 -1.09 0.36
CA ASP A 82 -15.61 -0.55 0.94
C ASP A 82 -15.35 0.70 1.78
N PHE A 83 -14.23 0.72 2.51
CA PHE A 83 -13.80 1.93 3.21
C PHE A 83 -13.61 3.10 2.23
N LEU A 84 -12.89 2.88 1.13
CA LEU A 84 -12.60 3.91 0.13
C LEU A 84 -13.86 4.43 -0.58
N LYS A 85 -14.88 3.59 -0.75
CA LYS A 85 -16.18 4.02 -1.28
C LYS A 85 -16.88 5.00 -0.36
N LYS A 86 -16.81 4.76 0.95
CA LYS A 86 -17.45 5.59 1.98
C LYS A 86 -16.60 6.80 2.38
N ASN A 87 -15.30 6.67 2.30
CA ASN A 87 -14.33 7.67 2.71
C ASN A 87 -13.33 7.92 1.57
N PRO A 88 -13.68 8.74 0.58
CA PRO A 88 -12.82 8.98 -0.57
C PRO A 88 -11.44 9.53 -0.17
N THR A 89 -10.43 9.11 -0.90
CA THR A 89 -9.05 9.59 -0.70
C THR A 89 -8.99 11.12 -0.78
N PRO A 90 -8.40 11.81 0.19
CA PRO A 90 -8.23 13.27 0.17
C PRO A 90 -7.50 13.77 -1.09
N LYS A 91 -7.87 14.95 -1.57
CA LYS A 91 -7.35 15.52 -2.83
C LYS A 91 -5.82 15.61 -2.89
N LYS A 92 -5.17 15.98 -1.79
CA LYS A 92 -3.70 16.06 -1.75
C LYS A 92 -3.05 14.70 -1.98
N LEU A 93 -3.60 13.64 -1.38
CA LEU A 93 -3.13 12.28 -1.58
C LEU A 93 -3.45 11.78 -3.00
N GLN A 94 -4.63 12.12 -3.54
CA GLN A 94 -4.95 11.79 -4.93
C GLN A 94 -3.94 12.39 -5.91
N THR A 95 -3.59 13.66 -5.71
CA THR A 95 -2.60 14.36 -6.54
C THR A 95 -1.22 13.70 -6.42
N LEU A 96 -0.81 13.36 -5.20
CA LEU A 96 0.44 12.67 -4.95
C LEU A 96 0.50 11.31 -5.66
N PHE A 97 -0.52 10.49 -5.53
CA PHE A 97 -0.56 9.17 -6.17
C PHE A 97 -0.47 9.27 -7.69
N ARG A 98 -1.24 10.15 -8.30
CA ARG A 98 -1.20 10.39 -9.76
C ARG A 98 0.18 10.85 -10.24
N LYS A 99 0.85 11.68 -9.47
CA LYS A 99 2.19 12.16 -9.79
C LYS A 99 3.18 11.01 -9.97
N TYR A 100 3.00 9.91 -9.26
CA TYR A 100 3.88 8.75 -9.28
C TYR A 100 3.31 7.54 -10.03
N GLY A 101 2.29 7.73 -10.86
CA GLY A 101 1.75 6.70 -11.74
C GLY A 101 0.68 5.81 -11.11
N LEU A 102 0.29 6.10 -9.85
CA LEU A 102 -0.78 5.39 -9.17
C LEU A 102 -2.14 6.02 -9.47
N ASP A 103 -3.22 5.27 -9.27
CA ASP A 103 -4.56 5.82 -9.31
C ASP A 103 -4.81 6.77 -8.13
N GLY A 104 -5.41 7.92 -8.38
CA GLY A 104 -5.61 8.90 -7.33
C GLY A 104 -6.57 8.44 -6.23
N LYS A 105 -7.63 7.71 -6.59
CA LYS A 105 -8.66 7.27 -5.65
C LYS A 105 -8.27 5.98 -4.92
N THR A 106 -7.59 5.08 -5.61
CA THR A 106 -7.25 3.74 -5.12
C THR A 106 -5.74 3.53 -4.91
N GLY A 107 -4.94 4.59 -5.01
CA GLY A 107 -3.48 4.50 -4.94
C GLY A 107 -2.96 3.81 -3.68
N LEU A 108 -3.55 4.09 -2.52
CA LEU A 108 -3.18 3.41 -1.28
C LEU A 108 -3.48 1.91 -1.34
N LEU A 109 -4.64 1.53 -1.89
CA LEU A 109 -5.00 0.13 -2.08
C LEU A 109 -4.07 -0.56 -3.08
N GLN A 110 -3.67 0.12 -4.15
CA GLN A 110 -2.68 -0.39 -5.10
C GLN A 110 -1.33 -0.67 -4.41
N ILE A 111 -0.85 0.24 -3.58
CA ILE A 111 0.39 0.05 -2.80
C ILE A 111 0.27 -1.17 -1.89
N MET A 112 -0.85 -1.32 -1.19
CA MET A 112 -1.10 -2.47 -0.32
C MET A 112 -1.09 -3.79 -1.08
N VAL A 113 -1.77 -3.85 -2.20
CA VAL A 113 -1.85 -5.07 -3.03
C VAL A 113 -0.47 -5.44 -3.56
N ILE A 114 0.29 -4.47 -4.05
CA ILE A 114 1.67 -4.70 -4.54
C ILE A 114 2.55 -5.23 -3.40
N ALA A 115 2.57 -4.55 -2.26
CA ALA A 115 3.40 -4.93 -1.12
C ALA A 115 3.02 -6.31 -0.58
N TYR A 116 1.73 -6.56 -0.41
CA TYR A 116 1.22 -7.82 0.10
C TYR A 116 1.52 -9.00 -0.84
N ALA A 117 1.28 -8.82 -2.15
CA ALA A 117 1.57 -9.84 -3.15
C ALA A 117 3.06 -10.14 -3.26
N ALA A 118 3.91 -9.11 -3.24
CA ALA A 118 5.36 -9.28 -3.33
C ALA A 118 5.93 -10.01 -2.11
N LEU A 119 5.50 -9.66 -0.89
CA LEU A 119 5.96 -10.32 0.33
C LEU A 119 5.51 -11.77 0.42
N ASN A 120 4.26 -12.05 0.09
CA ASN A 120 3.72 -13.41 0.21
C ASN A 120 4.25 -14.36 -0.88
N SER A 121 4.61 -13.86 -2.04
CA SER A 121 5.20 -14.67 -3.10
C SER A 121 6.58 -15.24 -2.71
N GLU A 122 7.34 -14.56 -1.86
CA GLU A 122 8.61 -15.06 -1.33
C GLU A 122 8.44 -16.29 -0.44
N TYR A 123 7.32 -16.40 0.25
CA TYR A 123 7.01 -17.53 1.14
C TYR A 123 6.21 -18.65 0.47
N GLY A 124 6.02 -18.59 -0.84
CA GLY A 124 5.25 -19.58 -1.60
C GLY A 124 3.76 -19.62 -1.26
N ALA A 125 3.28 -18.68 -0.47
CA ALA A 125 1.87 -18.57 -0.13
C ALA A 125 1.11 -17.82 -1.25
N ILE A 126 -0.06 -18.34 -1.63
CA ILE A 126 -0.97 -17.59 -2.50
C ILE A 126 -1.71 -16.58 -1.63
N PRO A 127 -1.54 -15.27 -1.88
CA PRO A 127 -2.22 -14.26 -1.08
C PRO A 127 -3.74 -14.34 -1.28
N PHE A 128 -4.47 -14.54 -0.20
CA PHE A 128 -5.93 -14.51 -0.26
C PHE A 128 -6.44 -13.11 -0.60
N GLY A 129 -7.41 -13.04 -1.51
CA GLY A 129 -8.08 -11.81 -1.86
C GLY A 129 -7.39 -10.94 -2.91
N ILE A 130 -6.26 -11.35 -3.43
CA ILE A 130 -5.63 -10.69 -4.58
C ILE A 130 -6.15 -11.32 -5.87
N HIS A 131 -6.56 -10.47 -6.80
CA HIS A 131 -7.01 -10.95 -8.11
C HIS A 131 -5.84 -11.61 -8.86
N PRO A 132 -6.06 -12.75 -9.55
CA PRO A 132 -4.99 -13.45 -10.27
C PRO A 132 -4.21 -12.58 -11.26
N ASP A 133 -4.87 -11.64 -11.91
CA ASP A 133 -4.23 -10.73 -12.86
C ASP A 133 -3.27 -9.75 -12.14
N ASP A 134 -3.67 -9.26 -10.98
CA ASP A 134 -2.80 -8.41 -10.13
C ASP A 134 -1.60 -9.21 -9.63
N LEU A 135 -1.81 -10.44 -9.22
CA LEU A 135 -0.73 -11.32 -8.77
C LEU A 135 0.28 -11.60 -9.90
N LYS A 136 -0.18 -11.90 -11.12
CA LYS A 136 0.69 -12.10 -12.28
C LYS A 136 1.54 -10.86 -12.58
N LEU A 137 0.92 -9.68 -12.48
CA LEU A 137 1.61 -8.42 -12.72
C LEU A 137 2.70 -8.17 -11.67
N VAL A 138 2.42 -8.43 -10.40
CA VAL A 138 3.43 -8.34 -9.33
C VAL A 138 4.55 -9.36 -9.51
N GLN A 139 4.23 -10.59 -9.87
CA GLN A 139 5.22 -11.63 -10.13
C GLN A 139 6.17 -11.27 -11.28
N LYS A 140 5.68 -10.59 -12.31
CA LYS A 140 6.50 -10.10 -13.43
C LYS A 140 7.61 -9.15 -12.94
N TYR A 141 7.37 -8.39 -11.89
CA TYR A 141 8.31 -7.42 -11.31
C TYR A 141 8.85 -7.85 -9.94
N HIS A 142 8.79 -9.13 -9.64
CA HIS A 142 9.14 -9.67 -8.32
C HIS A 142 10.55 -9.29 -7.86
N ALA A 143 11.55 -9.38 -8.76
CA ALA A 143 12.93 -9.08 -8.42
C ALA A 143 13.10 -7.63 -7.94
N GLU A 144 12.54 -6.68 -8.67
CA GLU A 144 12.61 -5.26 -8.35
C GLU A 144 11.81 -4.93 -7.08
N LEU A 145 10.64 -5.52 -6.91
CA LEU A 145 9.79 -5.31 -5.74
C LEU A 145 10.41 -5.91 -4.48
N SER A 146 11.03 -7.08 -4.57
CA SER A 146 11.71 -7.71 -3.43
C SER A 146 12.87 -6.84 -2.90
N GLU A 147 13.60 -6.17 -3.79
CA GLU A 147 14.63 -5.21 -3.37
C GLU A 147 14.06 -4.05 -2.56
N LEU A 148 12.88 -3.53 -2.96
CA LEU A 148 12.23 -2.41 -2.26
C LEU A 148 11.69 -2.79 -0.88
N LEU A 149 11.28 -4.03 -0.72
CA LEU A 149 10.63 -4.53 0.50
C LEU A 149 11.60 -5.18 1.48
N LYS A 150 12.88 -5.25 1.15
CA LYS A 150 13.90 -5.72 2.09
C LYS A 150 13.86 -4.85 3.35
N PRO A 151 13.83 -5.46 4.54
CA PRO A 151 13.96 -4.69 5.77
C PRO A 151 15.25 -3.89 5.72
N ILE A 152 15.15 -2.61 6.01
CA ILE A 152 16.33 -1.77 6.19
C ILE A 152 17.10 -2.37 7.36
N PRO A 153 18.38 -2.74 7.19
CA PRO A 153 19.16 -3.26 8.31
C PRO A 153 19.10 -2.25 9.45
N VAL A 154 18.60 -2.69 10.58
CA VAL A 154 18.65 -1.88 11.81
C VAL A 154 20.10 -1.94 12.27
N GLU A 155 20.84 -0.88 11.98
CA GLU A 155 22.14 -0.69 12.61
C GLU A 155 22.00 -0.30 14.07
#